data_36c66e49c2077fdd8b63647fcd9aadce
#
_entry.id   36c66e49c2077fdd8b63647fcd9aadce
#
_cell.length_a   1.000
_cell.length_b   1.000
_cell.length_c   1.000
_cell.angle_alpha   90.00
_cell.angle_beta   90.00
_cell.angle_gamma   90.00
#
_symmetry.space_group_name_H-M   'P 1'
#
loop_
_entity.id
_entity.type
_entity.pdbx_description
1 polymer ?
#
loop_
_entity_poly.entity_id
_entity_poly.type
_entity_poly.pdbx_seq_one_letter_code
_entity_poly.pdbx_strand_id
1 'polypeptide(L)'
;MIDPSKQYQTRDGRKVRILCVDAKPPYPVVGIIQDDNELPESWDENGKYWQQDYPDGHRVDLVEVPEKRRLVGYVNVYENECSRIYKFRRFADENASKSRIACLELNIEYTVGEGLDQ
;
A
#
# COMPACT_ATOMS: atom_id res chain seq x y z
N MET A 1 -12.97 -9.48 -6.87
CA MET A 1 -14.03 -9.00 -6.02
C MET A 1 -13.52 -7.91 -5.09
N ILE A 2 -14.28 -6.85 -4.92
CA ILE A 2 -13.85 -5.74 -4.05
C ILE A 2 -13.97 -6.14 -2.58
N ASP A 3 -12.91 -5.87 -1.82
CA ASP A 3 -12.83 -6.19 -0.39
C ASP A 3 -12.92 -4.89 0.41
N PRO A 4 -13.99 -4.70 1.23
CA PRO A 4 -14.17 -3.47 1.97
C PRO A 4 -13.11 -3.20 3.04
N SER A 5 -12.29 -4.19 3.38
CA SER A 5 -11.20 -4.01 4.33
C SER A 5 -9.94 -3.40 3.70
N LYS A 6 -9.89 -3.30 2.39
CA LYS A 6 -8.76 -2.76 1.65
C LYS A 6 -9.04 -1.34 1.20
N GLN A 7 -7.99 -0.64 0.78
CA GLN A 7 -8.12 0.71 0.26
C GLN A 7 -8.09 0.71 -1.27
N TYR A 8 -8.91 1.55 -1.86
CA TYR A 8 -9.03 1.66 -3.31
C TYR A 8 -8.90 3.09 -3.78
N GLN A 9 -8.50 3.24 -5.02
CA GLN A 9 -8.48 4.52 -5.71
C GLN A 9 -9.02 4.31 -7.11
N THR A 10 -9.40 5.41 -7.77
CA THR A 10 -9.76 5.33 -9.18
C THR A 10 -8.50 5.08 -10.00
N ARG A 11 -8.68 4.58 -11.21
CA ARG A 11 -7.56 4.33 -12.11
C ARG A 11 -6.78 5.61 -12.42
N ASP A 12 -7.44 6.75 -12.39
CA ASP A 12 -6.80 8.05 -12.58
C ASP A 12 -6.23 8.66 -11.29
N GLY A 13 -6.20 7.90 -10.19
CA GLY A 13 -5.46 8.27 -8.98
C GLY A 13 -6.23 8.95 -7.88
N ARG A 14 -7.56 9.09 -7.97
CA ARG A 14 -8.35 9.73 -6.92
C ARG A 14 -8.72 8.70 -5.84
N LYS A 15 -8.63 9.10 -4.58
CA LYS A 15 -9.00 8.23 -3.45
C LYS A 15 -10.49 7.94 -3.45
N VAL A 16 -10.86 6.72 -3.06
CA VAL A 16 -12.24 6.29 -2.96
C VAL A 16 -12.51 5.74 -1.58
N ARG A 17 -13.62 6.17 -0.98
CA ARG A 17 -14.12 5.61 0.27
C ARG A 17 -15.26 4.66 -0.06
N ILE A 18 -15.05 3.37 0.17
CA ILE A 18 -16.07 2.35 -0.08
C ILE A 18 -17.13 2.40 1.02
N LEU A 19 -18.38 2.58 0.64
CA LEU A 19 -19.51 2.64 1.57
C LEU A 19 -20.14 1.26 1.77
N CYS A 20 -20.32 0.51 0.68
CA CYS A 20 -20.83 -0.85 0.76
C CYS A 20 -20.39 -1.65 -0.48
N VAL A 21 -20.50 -2.97 -0.39
CA VAL A 21 -20.15 -3.88 -1.49
C VAL A 21 -21.31 -4.84 -1.79
N ASP A 22 -22.43 -4.66 -1.15
CA ASP A 22 -23.57 -5.58 -1.21
C ASP A 22 -24.87 -4.90 -1.65
N ALA A 23 -24.79 -3.81 -2.36
CA ALA A 23 -25.96 -3.19 -2.96
C ALA A 23 -26.52 -4.09 -4.07
N LYS A 24 -27.69 -3.74 -4.55
CA LYS A 24 -28.40 -4.54 -5.57
C LYS A 24 -27.61 -4.58 -6.88
N PRO A 25 -27.35 -5.80 -7.44
CA PRO A 25 -26.69 -5.90 -8.75
C PRO A 25 -27.46 -5.12 -9.83
N PRO A 26 -26.79 -4.71 -10.93
CA PRO A 26 -25.44 -5.11 -11.34
C PRO A 26 -24.28 -4.30 -10.77
N TYR A 27 -24.54 -3.27 -9.97
CA TYR A 27 -23.48 -2.40 -9.44
C TYR A 27 -23.53 -2.39 -7.90
N PRO A 28 -23.11 -3.50 -7.26
CA PRO A 28 -23.23 -3.62 -5.80
C PRO A 28 -22.23 -2.81 -5.00
N VAL A 29 -21.14 -2.35 -5.61
CA VAL A 29 -20.11 -1.58 -4.91
C VAL A 29 -20.46 -0.10 -5.01
N VAL A 30 -20.64 0.55 -3.86
CA VAL A 30 -20.96 1.99 -3.79
C VAL A 30 -19.89 2.67 -2.95
N GLY A 31 -19.43 3.81 -3.42
CA GLY A 31 -18.42 4.59 -2.72
C GLY A 31 -18.45 6.06 -3.11
N ILE A 32 -17.59 6.83 -2.47
CA ILE A 32 -17.44 8.25 -2.73
C ILE A 32 -16.02 8.50 -3.23
N ILE A 33 -15.93 9.09 -4.42
CA ILE A 33 -14.64 9.54 -4.95
C ILE A 33 -14.31 10.85 -4.21
N GLN A 34 -13.18 10.84 -3.50
CA GLN A 34 -12.77 11.98 -2.69
C GLN A 34 -12.10 13.04 -3.56
N ASP A 35 -12.92 13.79 -4.27
CA ASP A 35 -12.52 14.96 -5.05
C ASP A 35 -13.32 16.17 -4.56
N ASP A 36 -13.27 17.26 -5.30
CA ASP A 36 -13.94 18.51 -4.90
C ASP A 36 -15.46 18.38 -4.77
N ASN A 37 -16.05 17.42 -5.47
CA ASN A 37 -17.50 17.25 -5.49
C ASN A 37 -18.02 16.17 -4.54
N GLU A 38 -17.19 15.22 -4.18
CA GLU A 38 -17.55 14.09 -3.30
C GLU A 38 -18.88 13.43 -3.65
N LEU A 39 -19.10 13.17 -4.94
CA LEU A 39 -20.33 12.52 -5.39
C LEU A 39 -20.23 11.02 -5.27
N PRO A 40 -21.34 10.35 -4.89
CA PRO A 40 -21.33 8.88 -4.84
C PRO A 40 -21.32 8.29 -6.24
N GLU A 41 -20.64 7.17 -6.37
CA GLU A 41 -20.55 6.38 -7.59
C GLU A 41 -20.75 4.91 -7.27
N SER A 42 -21.03 4.12 -8.29
CA SER A 42 -21.17 2.67 -8.13
C SER A 42 -20.37 1.93 -9.17
N TRP A 43 -19.97 0.72 -8.81
CA TRP A 43 -19.15 -0.16 -9.64
C TRP A 43 -19.71 -1.58 -9.57
N ASP A 44 -19.33 -2.41 -10.54
CA ASP A 44 -19.70 -3.82 -10.47
C ASP A 44 -18.90 -4.53 -9.35
N GLU A 45 -19.14 -5.82 -9.15
CA GLU A 45 -18.51 -6.58 -8.07
C GLU A 45 -16.98 -6.65 -8.18
N ASN A 46 -16.42 -6.38 -9.35
CA ASN A 46 -14.99 -6.38 -9.60
C ASN A 46 -14.40 -4.98 -9.65
N GLY A 47 -15.20 -3.95 -9.32
CA GLY A 47 -14.72 -2.58 -9.32
C GLY A 47 -14.71 -1.91 -10.69
N LYS A 48 -15.37 -2.50 -11.67
CA LYS A 48 -15.45 -1.91 -13.01
C LYS A 48 -16.61 -0.91 -13.11
N TYR A 49 -16.29 0.22 -13.70
CA TYR A 49 -17.27 1.28 -13.92
C TYR A 49 -17.81 1.17 -15.34
N TRP A 50 -19.07 1.25 -15.55
CA TRP A 50 -19.73 1.27 -16.86
C TRP A 50 -18.90 0.70 -18.04
N GLN A 51 -19.06 -0.54 -18.36
CA GLN A 51 -18.04 -1.27 -19.03
C GLN A 51 -18.05 -1.43 -20.50
N GLN A 52 -19.19 -1.24 -21.11
CA GLN A 52 -19.42 -1.76 -22.46
C GLN A 52 -18.53 -1.15 -23.53
N ASP A 53 -18.17 0.12 -23.35
CA ASP A 53 -17.43 0.86 -24.36
C ASP A 53 -15.96 1.13 -23.98
N TYR A 54 -15.47 0.44 -22.95
CA TYR A 54 -14.12 0.68 -22.44
C TYR A 54 -13.35 -0.64 -22.29
N PRO A 55 -12.94 -1.26 -23.43
CA PRO A 55 -12.26 -2.56 -23.36
C PRO A 55 -10.97 -2.56 -22.56
N ASP A 56 -10.27 -1.42 -22.49
CA ASP A 56 -9.04 -1.27 -21.72
C ASP A 56 -9.28 -0.75 -20.30
N GLY A 57 -10.56 -0.61 -19.92
CA GLY A 57 -10.96 -0.09 -18.62
C GLY A 57 -11.28 1.40 -18.66
N HIS A 58 -12.01 1.85 -17.64
CA HIS A 58 -12.43 3.23 -17.49
C HIS A 58 -11.55 3.92 -16.43
N ARG A 59 -11.29 5.22 -16.61
CA ARG A 59 -10.46 5.98 -15.66
C ARG A 59 -11.01 5.94 -14.22
N VAL A 60 -12.29 5.67 -14.05
CA VAL A 60 -12.96 5.62 -12.75
C VAL A 60 -13.03 4.20 -12.19
N ASP A 61 -12.51 3.19 -12.91
CA ASP A 61 -12.42 1.83 -12.39
C ASP A 61 -11.63 1.82 -11.07
N LEU A 62 -12.04 0.95 -10.14
CA LEU A 62 -11.33 0.82 -8.86
C LEU A 62 -10.05 0.02 -9.03
N VAL A 63 -8.98 0.53 -8.43
CA VAL A 63 -7.68 -0.14 -8.36
C VAL A 63 -7.29 -0.19 -6.89
N GLU A 64 -6.83 -1.36 -6.43
CA GLU A 64 -6.37 -1.50 -5.06
C GLU A 64 -5.12 -0.67 -4.82
N VAL A 65 -5.11 0.12 -3.74
CA VAL A 65 -3.93 0.89 -3.34
C VAL A 65 -2.95 -0.07 -2.67
N PRO A 66 -1.70 -0.17 -3.15
CA PRO A 66 -0.71 -1.04 -2.51
C PRO A 66 -0.46 -0.63 -1.07
N GLU A 67 -0.37 -1.64 -0.19
CA GLU A 67 -0.08 -1.41 1.20
C GLU A 67 1.38 -0.96 1.37
N LYS A 68 1.58 0.10 2.13
CA LYS A 68 2.92 0.60 2.45
C LYS A 68 3.20 0.45 3.94
N ARG A 69 4.43 0.11 4.25
CA ARG A 69 4.92 -0.05 5.63
C ARG A 69 6.28 0.61 5.77
N ARG A 70 6.74 0.75 7.01
CA ARG A 70 8.07 1.25 7.30
C ARG A 70 8.90 0.20 7.99
N LEU A 71 10.17 0.12 7.57
CA LEU A 71 11.18 -0.64 8.28
C LEU A 71 11.97 0.35 9.13
N VAL A 72 11.90 0.22 10.45
CA VAL A 72 12.61 1.09 11.39
C VAL A 72 13.49 0.22 12.26
N GLY A 73 14.73 0.64 12.44
CA GLY A 73 15.66 -0.09 13.28
C GLY A 73 17.07 0.46 13.20
N TYR A 74 18.01 -0.31 13.73
CA TYR A 74 19.42 0.07 13.79
C TYR A 74 20.27 -1.10 13.32
N VAL A 75 21.32 -0.77 12.58
CA VAL A 75 22.24 -1.77 12.05
C VAL A 75 23.67 -1.34 12.30
N ASN A 76 24.50 -2.29 12.73
CA ASN A 76 25.95 -2.08 12.89
C ASN A 76 26.64 -2.40 11.57
N VAL A 77 27.50 -1.51 11.13
CA VAL A 77 28.23 -1.67 9.86
C VAL A 77 29.68 -2.00 10.15
N TYR A 78 30.21 -2.98 9.43
CA TYR A 78 31.61 -3.43 9.51
C TYR A 78 32.20 -3.35 8.10
N GLU A 79 33.51 -3.55 7.97
CA GLU A 79 34.23 -3.34 6.72
C GLU A 79 33.58 -4.00 5.49
N ASN A 80 33.19 -5.27 5.61
CA ASN A 80 32.62 -6.01 4.49
C ASN A 80 31.24 -6.60 4.79
N GLU A 81 30.61 -6.19 5.88
CA GLU A 81 29.33 -6.79 6.30
C GLU A 81 28.57 -5.83 7.21
N CYS A 82 27.34 -6.18 7.50
CA CYS A 82 26.55 -5.49 8.51
C CYS A 82 25.88 -6.50 9.42
N SER A 83 25.46 -6.03 10.60
CA SER A 83 24.72 -6.86 11.55
C SER A 83 23.29 -7.07 11.09
N ARG A 84 22.55 -7.89 11.84
CA ARG A 84 21.09 -7.91 11.74
C ARG A 84 20.54 -6.56 12.19
N ILE A 85 19.25 -6.34 11.93
CA ILE A 85 18.58 -5.10 12.31
C ILE A 85 18.07 -5.23 13.74
N TYR A 86 18.41 -4.26 14.59
CA TYR A 86 17.96 -4.19 15.98
C TYR A 86 16.84 -3.17 16.11
N LYS A 87 15.84 -3.49 16.92
CA LYS A 87 14.69 -2.62 17.11
C LYS A 87 15.06 -1.31 17.83
N PHE A 88 16.01 -1.38 18.77
CA PHE A 88 16.45 -0.22 19.54
C PHE A 88 17.95 -0.07 19.43
N ARG A 89 18.42 1.18 19.42
CA ARG A 89 19.85 1.49 19.32
C ARG A 89 20.66 0.82 20.43
N ARG A 90 20.14 0.78 21.65
CA ARG A 90 20.84 0.16 22.77
C ARG A 90 21.21 -1.31 22.49
N PHE A 91 20.32 -2.04 21.80
CA PHE A 91 20.60 -3.43 21.45
C PHE A 91 21.69 -3.53 20.38
N ALA A 92 21.70 -2.61 19.44
CA ALA A 92 22.78 -2.54 18.45
C ALA A 92 24.11 -2.27 19.15
N ASP A 93 24.14 -1.31 20.07
CA ASP A 93 25.37 -0.99 20.82
C ASP A 93 25.86 -2.16 21.69
N GLU A 94 24.93 -2.86 22.37
CA GLU A 94 25.27 -4.00 23.21
C GLU A 94 25.86 -5.17 22.42
N ASN A 95 25.51 -5.29 21.15
CA ASN A 95 25.95 -6.39 20.29
C ASN A 95 27.03 -5.97 19.29
N ALA A 96 27.54 -4.75 19.43
CA ALA A 96 28.59 -4.26 18.54
C ALA A 96 29.94 -4.87 18.90
N SER A 97 30.69 -5.26 17.86
CA SER A 97 32.08 -5.65 18.06
C SER A 97 33.00 -4.43 17.96
N LYS A 98 34.24 -4.60 18.33
CA LYS A 98 35.24 -3.51 18.32
C LYS A 98 35.54 -3.02 16.91
N SER A 99 35.24 -3.82 15.89
CA SER A 99 35.44 -3.45 14.49
C SER A 99 34.30 -2.67 13.85
N ARG A 100 33.25 -2.32 14.63
CA ARG A 100 32.14 -1.51 14.10
C ARG A 100 32.64 -0.16 13.61
N ILE A 101 32.31 0.16 12.36
CA ILE A 101 32.68 1.44 11.75
C ILE A 101 31.52 2.43 11.70
N ALA A 102 30.29 1.96 11.87
CA ALA A 102 29.10 2.85 11.92
C ALA A 102 27.93 2.12 12.57
N CYS A 103 26.99 2.91 13.08
CA CYS A 103 25.68 2.45 13.50
C CYS A 103 24.65 3.32 12.79
N LEU A 104 23.90 2.71 11.90
CA LEU A 104 22.95 3.44 11.05
C LEU A 104 21.52 3.24 11.53
N GLU A 105 20.78 4.34 11.58
CA GLU A 105 19.34 4.29 11.77
C GLU A 105 18.68 4.02 10.43
N LEU A 106 17.79 3.04 10.40
CA LEU A 106 17.01 2.71 9.22
C LEU A 106 15.59 3.22 9.41
N ASN A 107 15.07 3.92 8.41
CA ASN A 107 13.70 4.39 8.38
C ASN A 107 13.29 4.42 6.92
N ILE A 108 12.87 3.25 6.40
CA ILE A 108 12.63 3.05 4.98
C ILE A 108 11.15 2.71 4.77
N GLU A 109 10.48 3.49 3.93
CA GLU A 109 9.13 3.17 3.49
C GLU A 109 9.22 2.19 2.32
N TYR A 110 8.40 1.16 2.33
CA TYR A 110 8.35 0.20 1.25
C TYR A 110 6.92 -0.24 0.97
N THR A 111 6.71 -0.75 -0.25
CA THR A 111 5.42 -1.34 -0.64
C THR A 111 5.49 -2.84 -0.39
N VAL A 112 4.46 -3.39 0.24
CA VAL A 112 4.40 -4.83 0.50
C VAL A 112 4.52 -5.60 -0.83
N GLY A 113 5.44 -6.54 -0.89
CA GLY A 113 5.76 -7.29 -2.10
C GLY A 113 6.87 -6.71 -2.95
N GLU A 114 7.36 -5.51 -2.60
CA GLU A 114 8.44 -4.85 -3.34
C GLU A 114 9.71 -5.71 -3.31
N GLY A 115 10.33 -5.85 -4.47
CA GLY A 115 11.57 -6.63 -4.60
C GLY A 115 11.38 -8.13 -4.65
N LEU A 116 10.15 -8.63 -4.52
CA LEU A 116 9.86 -10.05 -4.63
C LEU A 116 9.50 -10.39 -6.07
N ASP A 117 10.15 -11.41 -6.60
CA ASP A 117 9.83 -11.91 -7.94
C ASP A 117 8.54 -12.71 -7.88
N GLN A 118 7.71 -12.53 -8.89
CA GLN A 118 6.43 -13.20 -9.01
C GLN A 118 6.51 -14.38 -9.99
#